data_98edd96b00a68fcc451f5c3e0b1d6dd2
#
_entry.id   98edd96b00a68fcc451f5c3e0b1d6dd2
#
_cell.length_a   1.000
_cell.length_b   1.000
_cell.length_c   1.000
_cell.angle_alpha   90.00
_cell.angle_beta   90.00
_cell.angle_gamma   90.00
#
_symmetry.space_group_name_H-M   'P 1'
#
loop_
_entity.id
_entity.type
_entity.pdbx_description
1 polymer ?
#
loop_
_entity_poly.entity_id
_entity_poly.type
_entity_poly.pdbx_seq_one_letter_code
_entity_poly.pdbx_strand_id
1 'polypeptide(L)'
;MIVRISNEAQYRLADIHHARLDELDDAVVSAVRDSDESGYRAAFDALLSFVRSEGEPLPDDDLEPSEFILPPADLTFAEAGEEFSGEGLIPDPTP
;
A
#
# COMPACT_ATOMS: atom_id res chain seq x y z
N MET A 1 -8.58 -4.48 9.50
CA MET A 1 -8.15 -4.97 8.17
C MET A 1 -6.72 -5.48 8.20
N ILE A 2 -6.43 -6.44 7.36
CA ILE A 2 -5.09 -7.04 7.27
C ILE A 2 -4.46 -6.60 5.97
N VAL A 3 -3.27 -6.00 6.07
CA VAL A 3 -2.51 -5.53 4.90
C VAL A 3 -1.17 -6.26 4.87
N ARG A 4 -0.87 -6.87 3.74
CA ARG A 4 0.39 -7.57 3.54
C ARG A 4 1.32 -6.73 2.66
N ILE A 5 2.56 -6.58 3.09
CA ILE A 5 3.61 -6.02 2.23
C ILE A 5 4.40 -7.21 1.69
N SER A 6 4.40 -7.39 0.37
CA SER A 6 5.08 -8.52 -0.27
C SER A 6 6.55 -8.59 0.13
N ASN A 7 7.02 -9.79 0.42
CA ASN A 7 8.40 -10.07 0.85
C ASN A 7 8.76 -9.45 2.21
N GLU A 8 7.78 -9.00 2.97
CA GLU A 8 8.03 -8.42 4.28
C GLU A 8 7.15 -9.09 5.35
N ALA A 9 5.94 -8.57 5.60
CA ALA A 9 5.09 -9.06 6.69
C ALA A 9 3.64 -8.67 6.46
N GLN A 10 2.76 -9.26 7.27
CA GLN A 10 1.37 -8.81 7.38
C GLN A 10 1.23 -7.89 8.57
N TYR A 11 0.34 -6.93 8.45
CA TYR A 11 0.05 -5.95 9.50
C TYR A 11 -1.45 -5.84 9.69
N ARG A 12 -1.87 -5.75 10.96
CA ARG A 12 -3.27 -5.50 11.29
C ARG A 12 -3.45 -4.00 11.54
N LEU A 13 -4.34 -3.37 10.77
CA LEU A 13 -4.69 -1.97 10.95
C LEU A 13 -6.14 -1.83 11.38
N ALA A 14 -6.43 -0.85 12.24
CA ALA A 14 -7.80 -0.52 12.59
C ALA A 14 -8.51 0.06 11.37
N ASP A 15 -9.81 -0.19 11.25
CA ASP A 15 -10.58 0.25 10.08
C ASP A 15 -10.62 1.77 9.93
N ILE A 16 -10.41 2.51 11.01
CA ILE A 16 -10.35 3.97 10.96
C ILE A 16 -9.23 4.47 10.04
N HIS A 17 -8.22 3.65 9.79
CA HIS A 17 -7.09 4.02 8.91
C HIS A 17 -7.38 3.80 7.42
N HIS A 18 -8.54 3.24 7.06
CA HIS A 18 -8.83 2.90 5.67
C HIS A 18 -8.81 4.14 4.76
N ALA A 19 -9.44 5.23 5.18
CA ALA A 19 -9.48 6.46 4.38
C ALA A 19 -8.09 7.04 4.14
N ARG A 20 -7.24 7.04 5.18
CA ARG A 20 -5.87 7.53 5.06
C ARG A 20 -5.03 6.62 4.17
N LEU A 21 -5.22 5.31 4.30
CA LEU A 21 -4.53 4.33 3.46
C LEU A 21 -4.90 4.53 1.98
N ASP A 22 -6.18 4.77 1.70
CA ASP A 22 -6.66 5.05 0.35
C ASP A 22 -6.04 6.34 -0.21
N GLU A 23 -5.94 7.40 0.60
CA GLU A 23 -5.30 8.65 0.19
C GLU A 23 -3.84 8.44 -0.20
N LEU A 24 -3.11 7.63 0.58
CA LEU A 24 -1.70 7.34 0.32
C LEU A 24 -1.54 6.49 -0.95
N ASP A 25 -2.45 5.55 -1.17
CA ASP A 25 -2.48 4.76 -2.40
C ASP A 25 -2.75 5.64 -3.62
N ASP A 26 -3.72 6.55 -3.52
CA ASP A 26 -4.06 7.49 -4.59
C ASP A 26 -2.88 8.40 -4.94
N ALA A 27 -2.08 8.79 -3.97
CA ALA A 27 -0.89 9.60 -4.22
C ALA A 27 0.13 8.84 -5.07
N VAL A 28 0.29 7.54 -4.84
CA VAL A 28 1.16 6.69 -5.66
C VAL A 28 0.61 6.59 -7.08
N VAL A 29 -0.69 6.36 -7.22
CA VAL A 29 -1.36 6.27 -8.53
C VAL A 29 -1.15 7.57 -9.31
N SER A 30 -1.33 8.72 -8.67
CA SER A 30 -1.15 10.03 -9.32
C SER A 30 0.28 10.23 -9.82
N ALA A 31 1.27 9.87 -9.02
CA ALA A 31 2.67 10.00 -9.40
C ALA A 31 3.01 9.10 -10.59
N VAL A 32 2.49 7.87 -10.60
CA VAL A 32 2.68 6.93 -11.71
C VAL A 32 2.02 7.49 -12.98
N ARG A 33 0.79 7.98 -12.86
CA ARG A 33 0.03 8.54 -13.98
C ARG A 33 0.74 9.75 -14.59
N ASP A 34 1.36 10.58 -13.75
CA ASP A 34 2.04 11.80 -14.18
C ASP A 34 3.49 11.53 -14.61
N SER A 35 3.93 10.27 -14.59
CA SER A 35 5.30 9.86 -14.89
C SER A 35 6.31 10.58 -14.00
N ASP A 36 5.96 10.79 -12.73
CA ASP A 36 6.79 11.47 -11.75
C ASP A 36 7.50 10.44 -10.88
N GLU A 37 8.68 10.03 -11.29
CA GLU A 37 9.44 8.99 -10.60
C GLU A 37 9.82 9.38 -9.16
N SER A 38 10.24 10.63 -8.95
CA SER A 38 10.57 11.13 -7.61
C SER A 38 9.34 11.14 -6.71
N GLY A 39 8.22 11.64 -7.24
CA GLY A 39 6.96 11.66 -6.51
C GLY A 39 6.46 10.26 -6.19
N TYR A 40 6.63 9.33 -7.14
CA TYR A 40 6.29 7.92 -6.90
C TYR A 40 7.07 7.37 -5.71
N ARG A 41 8.40 7.56 -5.69
CA ARG A 41 9.23 7.00 -4.62
C ARG A 41 8.81 7.56 -3.26
N ALA A 42 8.60 8.88 -3.16
CA ALA A 42 8.16 9.51 -1.93
C ALA A 42 6.77 9.01 -1.50
N ALA A 43 5.83 8.91 -2.43
CA ALA A 43 4.47 8.47 -2.14
C ALA A 43 4.43 7.01 -1.72
N PHE A 44 5.17 6.15 -2.41
CA PHE A 44 5.20 4.72 -2.09
C PHE A 44 5.87 4.48 -0.73
N ASP A 45 6.98 5.16 -0.45
CA ASP A 45 7.65 5.07 0.85
C ASP A 45 6.72 5.53 1.97
N ALA A 46 5.94 6.59 1.74
CA ALA A 46 4.97 7.08 2.72
C ALA A 46 3.87 6.04 2.99
N LEU A 47 3.38 5.38 1.94
CA LEU A 47 2.36 4.33 2.06
C LEU A 47 2.88 3.17 2.91
N LEU A 48 4.07 2.66 2.60
CA LEU A 48 4.65 1.54 3.34
C LEU A 48 4.96 1.93 4.79
N SER A 49 5.50 3.14 5.00
CA SER A 49 5.81 3.62 6.34
C SER A 49 4.57 3.75 7.20
N PHE A 50 3.46 4.21 6.61
CA PHE A 50 2.19 4.31 7.31
C PHE A 50 1.73 2.94 7.81
N VAL A 51 1.77 1.93 6.94
CA VAL A 51 1.37 0.56 7.31
C VAL A 51 2.26 0.03 8.42
N ARG A 52 3.57 0.26 8.33
CA ARG A 52 4.53 -0.23 9.34
C ARG A 52 4.37 0.46 10.69
N SER A 53 4.06 1.76 10.70
CA SER A 53 3.97 2.52 11.95
C SER A 53 2.61 2.42 12.62
N GLU A 54 1.53 2.37 11.85
CA GLU A 54 0.17 2.31 12.38
C GLU A 54 -0.35 0.87 12.50
N GLY A 55 0.26 -0.06 11.77
CA GLY A 55 -0.13 -1.46 11.80
C GLY A 55 0.55 -2.23 12.90
N GLU A 56 -0.11 -3.28 13.37
CA GLU A 56 0.47 -4.23 14.32
C GLU A 56 1.01 -5.43 13.52
N PRO A 57 2.33 -5.71 13.57
CA PRO A 57 2.88 -6.83 12.82
C PRO A 57 2.30 -8.16 13.31
N LEU A 58 1.93 -9.02 12.39
CA LEU A 58 1.40 -10.34 12.69
C LEU A 58 2.52 -11.39 12.57
N PRO A 59 2.48 -12.46 13.37
CA PRO A 59 3.48 -13.51 13.27
C PRO A 59 3.38 -14.25 11.94
N ASP A 60 4.49 -14.82 11.48
CA ASP A 60 4.57 -15.52 10.19
C ASP A 60 3.61 -16.71 10.09
N ASP A 61 3.25 -17.29 11.21
CA ASP A 61 2.33 -18.43 11.25
C ASP A 61 0.86 -18.03 11.38
N ASP A 62 0.57 -16.72 11.33
CA ASP A 62 -0.82 -16.25 11.33
C ASP A 62 -1.46 -16.58 9.99
N LEU A 63 -2.58 -17.29 10.03
CA LEU A 63 -3.26 -17.76 8.83
C LEU A 63 -4.39 -16.85 8.37
N GLU A 64 -4.55 -15.68 8.98
CA GLU A 64 -5.57 -14.72 8.55
C GLU A 64 -5.28 -14.24 7.12
N PRO A 65 -6.29 -14.22 6.23
CA PRO A 65 -6.07 -13.75 4.87
C PRO A 65 -5.87 -12.24 4.82
N SER A 66 -5.00 -11.79 3.93
CA SER A 66 -4.79 -10.36 3.70
C SER A 66 -5.94 -9.79 2.88
N GLU A 67 -6.51 -8.67 3.32
CA GLU A 67 -7.52 -7.95 2.55
C GLU A 67 -6.88 -7.17 1.40
N PHE A 68 -5.67 -6.64 1.64
CA PHE A 68 -4.91 -5.90 0.65
C PHE A 68 -3.48 -6.40 0.63
N ILE A 69 -2.90 -6.48 -0.57
CA ILE A 69 -1.51 -6.89 -0.75
C ILE A 69 -0.77 -5.76 -1.47
N LEU A 70 0.21 -5.18 -0.79
CA LEU A 70 1.04 -4.13 -1.35
C LEU A 70 2.31 -4.72 -1.97
N PRO A 71 2.84 -4.10 -3.03
CA PRO A 71 4.09 -4.57 -3.64
C PRO A 71 5.27 -4.44 -2.68
N PRO A 72 6.37 -5.14 -2.96
CA PRO A 72 7.56 -5.03 -2.12
C PRO A 72 8.20 -3.64 -2.21
N ALA A 73 8.94 -3.27 -1.16
CA ALA A 73 9.56 -1.94 -1.06
C ALA A 73 10.53 -1.62 -2.21
N ASP A 74 11.07 -2.64 -2.85
CA ASP A 74 12.03 -2.48 -3.96
C ASP A 74 11.35 -2.42 -5.34
N LEU A 75 10.03 -2.26 -5.39
CA LEU A 75 9.30 -2.16 -6.65
C LEU A 75 9.81 -0.96 -7.46
N THR A 76 10.23 -1.21 -8.70
CA THR A 76 10.73 -0.16 -9.57
C THR A 76 9.59 0.71 -10.11
N PHE A 77 9.93 1.90 -10.59
CA PHE A 77 8.94 2.79 -11.19
C PHE A 77 8.28 2.15 -12.43
N ALA A 78 9.05 1.43 -13.24
CA ALA A 78 8.51 0.74 -14.41
C ALA A 78 7.50 -0.33 -14.01
N GLU A 79 7.80 -1.10 -12.97
CA GLU A 79 6.90 -2.12 -12.44
C GLU A 79 5.65 -1.50 -11.79
N ALA A 80 5.82 -0.34 -11.15
CA ALA A 80 4.72 0.37 -10.50
C ALA A 80 3.64 0.77 -11.50
N GLY A 81 4.01 1.05 -12.75
CA GLY A 81 3.05 1.37 -13.80
C GLY A 81 2.06 0.25 -14.06
N GLU A 82 2.43 -0.99 -13.79
CA GLU A 82 1.54 -2.14 -13.93
C GLU A 82 0.73 -2.39 -12.67
N GLU A 83 1.36 -2.21 -11.48
CA GLU A 83 0.72 -2.51 -10.20
C GLU A 83 -0.29 -1.43 -9.77
N PHE A 84 0.01 -0.16 -10.03
CA PHE A 84 -0.83 0.96 -9.61
C PHE A 84 -1.62 1.57 -10.77
N SER A 85 -2.21 0.71 -11.60
CA SER A 85 -3.05 1.18 -12.70
C SER A 85 -4.50 1.39 -12.23
N GLY A 86 -5.21 2.28 -12.90
CA GLY A 86 -6.64 2.51 -12.63
C GLY A 86 -6.88 3.15 -11.26
N GLU A 87 -7.61 2.45 -10.40
CA GLU A 87 -7.99 2.94 -9.07
C GLU A 87 -6.93 2.68 -8.00
N GLY A 88 -5.84 1.99 -8.35
CA GLY A 88 -4.81 1.61 -7.40
C GLY A 88 -5.11 0.29 -6.70
N LEU A 89 -4.47 0.06 -5.55
CA LEU A 89 -4.53 -1.22 -4.83
C LEU A 89 -5.54 -1.22 -3.68
N ILE A 90 -5.90 -0.03 -3.19
CA ILE A 90 -6.83 0.10 -2.06
C ILE A 90 -8.13 0.67 -2.59
N PRO A 91 -9.26 -0.03 -2.48
CA PRO A 91 -10.55 0.50 -2.92
C PRO A 91 -11.01 1.63 -1.99
N ASP A 92 -11.86 2.51 -2.54
CA ASP A 92 -12.43 3.62 -1.76
C ASP A 92 -13.12 3.09 -0.51
N PRO A 93 -13.03 3.81 0.63
CA PRO A 93 -13.66 3.36 1.88
C PRO A 93 -15.18 3.48 1.87
N THR A 94 -15.76 4.20 0.92
CA THR A 94 -17.22 4.33 0.79
C THR A 94 -17.78 3.16 0.01
N PRO A 95 -18.90 2.58 0.46
CA PRO A 95 -19.53 1.49 -0.28
C PRO A 95 -20.12 1.93 -1.61
#